data_dc34f35b0638987cfbafe8f1e3cf2540
#
_entry.id   dc34f35b0638987cfbafe8f1e3cf2540
#
_cell.length_a   1.000
_cell.length_b   1.000
_cell.length_c   1.000
_cell.angle_alpha   90.00
_cell.angle_beta   90.00
_cell.angle_gamma   90.00
#
_symmetry.space_group_name_H-M   'P 1'
#
loop_
_entity.id
_entity.type
_entity.pdbx_description
1 polymer ?
#
loop_
_entity_poly.entity_id
_entity_poly.type
_entity_poly.pdbx_seq_one_letter_code
_entity_poly.pdbx_strand_id
1 'polypeptide(L)'
;MNMFLNNSPIPYTIGFEKLFDQLEEFIYHSKKLPSYPPYNIKRNGDKFTIEMALAGFSKDDIEVTVTEDMLTVSSNKESPKKDELYKGISDRKFTRNFSMADDIVVKNVKLKDGLLTIELEREIPEEKKPRKIKIG
;
A
#
# COMPACT_ATOMS: atom_id res chain seq x y z
N MET A 1 23.64 9.03 -5.85
CA MET A 1 22.39 8.67 -6.53
C MET A 1 21.27 8.63 -5.54
N ASN A 2 20.16 9.06 -5.95
CA ASN A 2 19.04 9.12 -5.05
C ASN A 2 17.84 8.42 -5.69
N MET A 3 17.56 7.20 -5.24
CA MET A 3 16.44 6.43 -5.79
C MET A 3 15.11 7.11 -5.54
N PHE A 4 15.07 8.03 -4.58
CA PHE A 4 13.83 8.72 -4.26
C PHE A 4 13.49 9.83 -5.23
N LEU A 5 14.41 10.18 -6.10
CA LEU A 5 14.20 11.26 -7.05
C LEU A 5 13.99 10.81 -8.47
N ASN A 6 14.02 9.51 -8.73
CA ASN A 6 13.70 9.09 -10.08
C ASN A 6 12.19 9.05 -10.26
N ASN A 7 11.75 8.88 -11.49
CA ASN A 7 10.33 8.96 -11.82
C ASN A 7 9.54 7.75 -11.37
N SER A 8 10.21 6.70 -10.94
CA SER A 8 9.52 5.52 -10.46
C SER A 8 9.06 5.74 -9.03
N PRO A 9 7.81 5.46 -8.72
CA PRO A 9 7.36 5.60 -7.34
C PRO A 9 8.10 4.62 -6.45
N ILE A 10 8.46 5.10 -5.27
CA ILE A 10 9.10 4.25 -4.28
C ILE A 10 8.02 3.51 -3.53
N PRO A 11 8.09 2.18 -3.46
CA PRO A 11 7.08 1.44 -2.71
C PRO A 11 7.06 1.88 -1.26
N TYR A 12 5.87 2.06 -0.72
CA TYR A 12 5.74 2.35 0.70
C TYR A 12 6.14 1.11 1.47
N THR A 13 6.87 1.29 2.58
CA THR A 13 7.38 0.18 3.38
C THR A 13 6.59 0.08 4.67
N ILE A 14 5.94 -1.06 4.86
CA ILE A 14 5.07 -1.29 5.99
C ILE A 14 5.78 -2.18 7.00
N GLY A 15 5.86 -1.75 8.25
CA GLY A 15 6.53 -2.48 9.31
C GLY A 15 7.90 -1.95 9.65
N PHE A 16 8.40 -0.98 8.90
CA PHE A 16 9.71 -0.35 9.13
C PHE A 16 9.51 1.11 9.53
N GLU A 17 8.65 1.37 10.49
CA GLU A 17 8.17 2.72 10.77
C GLU A 17 9.27 3.71 11.10
N LYS A 18 10.22 3.30 11.92
CA LYS A 18 11.27 4.23 12.34
C LYS A 18 12.13 4.68 11.17
N LEU A 19 12.53 3.73 10.35
CA LEU A 19 13.32 4.08 9.18
C LEU A 19 12.49 4.90 8.20
N PHE A 20 11.24 4.51 8.05
CA PHE A 20 10.37 5.17 7.09
C PHE A 20 10.05 6.61 7.50
N ASP A 21 9.90 6.88 8.80
CA ASP A 21 9.61 8.23 9.24
C ASP A 21 10.68 9.20 8.77
N GLN A 22 11.94 8.81 8.82
CA GLN A 22 13.03 9.66 8.38
C GLN A 22 13.02 9.85 6.87
N LEU A 23 12.75 8.79 6.14
CA LEU A 23 12.70 8.86 4.68
C LEU A 23 11.50 9.67 4.22
N GLU A 24 10.37 9.49 4.86
CA GLU A 24 9.16 10.19 4.50
C GLU A 24 9.34 11.69 4.65
N GLU A 25 9.95 12.12 5.73
CA GLU A 25 10.18 13.55 5.92
C GLU A 25 11.08 14.10 4.83
N PHE A 26 12.13 13.39 4.48
CA PHE A 26 13.01 13.81 3.42
C PHE A 26 12.28 13.91 2.08
N ILE A 27 11.49 12.92 1.76
CA ILE A 27 10.74 12.90 0.50
C ILE A 27 9.72 14.01 0.46
N TYR A 28 9.04 14.25 1.57
CA TYR A 28 8.04 15.29 1.65
C TYR A 28 8.63 16.65 1.37
N HIS A 29 9.80 16.94 1.94
CA HIS A 29 10.45 18.23 1.73
C HIS A 29 11.13 18.33 0.38
N SER A 30 11.50 17.21 -0.21
CA SER A 30 12.16 17.22 -1.50
C SER A 30 11.20 17.43 -2.63
N LYS A 31 10.05 16.76 -2.57
CA LYS A 31 9.14 16.78 -3.70
C LYS A 31 7.79 16.24 -3.33
N LYS A 32 6.77 16.99 -3.68
CA LYS A 32 5.40 16.54 -3.51
C LYS A 32 4.88 16.09 -4.86
N LEU A 33 4.93 14.81 -5.12
CA LEU A 33 4.39 14.27 -6.36
C LEU A 33 3.06 13.59 -6.07
N PRO A 34 2.01 13.99 -6.79
CA PRO A 34 0.76 13.24 -6.67
C PRO A 34 0.99 11.82 -7.15
N SER A 35 0.46 10.87 -6.43
CA SER A 35 0.50 9.50 -6.87
C SER A 35 -0.92 9.03 -7.16
N TYR A 36 -1.05 8.22 -8.19
CA TYR A 36 -2.33 7.69 -8.58
C TYR A 36 -2.32 6.18 -8.36
N PRO A 37 -3.33 5.63 -7.74
CA PRO A 37 -4.43 6.35 -7.06
C PRO A 37 -3.99 6.90 -5.72
N PRO A 38 -4.68 7.92 -5.19
CA PRO A 38 -4.35 8.45 -3.87
C PRO A 38 -4.55 7.39 -2.80
N TYR A 39 -3.70 7.39 -1.82
CA TYR A 39 -3.83 6.43 -0.73
C TYR A 39 -3.33 7.01 0.58
N ASN A 40 -3.81 6.44 1.67
CA ASN A 40 -3.35 6.72 3.02
C ASN A 40 -2.92 5.43 3.68
N ILE A 41 -1.95 5.52 4.55
CA ILE A 41 -1.57 4.39 5.40
C ILE A 41 -1.69 4.85 6.83
N LYS A 42 -2.48 4.12 7.61
CA LYS A 42 -2.71 4.42 9.02
C LYS A 42 -2.16 3.30 9.87
N ARG A 43 -1.73 3.67 11.05
CA ARG A 43 -1.21 2.71 12.01
C ARG A 43 -1.90 2.87 13.34
N ASN A 44 -2.26 1.76 13.95
CA ASN A 44 -2.82 1.73 15.29
C ASN A 44 -2.23 0.53 16.02
N GLY A 45 -1.14 0.77 16.77
CA GLY A 45 -0.42 -0.32 17.41
C GLY A 45 0.24 -1.23 16.39
N ASP A 46 -0.13 -2.49 16.41
CA ASP A 46 0.38 -3.47 15.46
C ASP A 46 -0.52 -3.63 14.25
N LYS A 47 -1.52 -2.78 14.12
CA LYS A 47 -2.45 -2.85 13.00
C LYS A 47 -2.20 -1.71 12.04
N PHE A 48 -2.28 -2.02 10.77
CA PHE A 48 -2.07 -1.04 9.70
C PHE A 48 -3.27 -1.10 8.77
N THR A 49 -3.61 0.04 8.19
CA THR A 49 -4.70 0.13 7.24
C THR A 49 -4.25 0.95 6.06
N ILE A 50 -4.40 0.39 4.87
CA ILE A 50 -4.18 1.13 3.63
C ILE A 50 -5.55 1.48 3.08
N GLU A 51 -5.75 2.76 2.80
CA GLU A 51 -6.98 3.25 2.17
C GLU A 51 -6.62 3.83 0.82
N MET A 52 -7.29 3.37 -0.21
CA MET A 52 -6.98 3.80 -1.57
C MET A 52 -8.27 4.27 -2.24
N ALA A 53 -8.25 5.47 -2.79
CA ALA A 53 -9.43 6.05 -3.43
C ALA A 53 -9.55 5.50 -4.83
N LEU A 54 -10.57 4.69 -5.08
CA LEU A 54 -10.79 4.02 -6.35
C LEU A 54 -12.21 4.24 -6.86
N ALA A 55 -12.60 5.51 -6.93
CA ALA A 55 -13.92 5.86 -7.45
C ALA A 55 -14.01 5.40 -8.91
N GLY A 56 -15.12 4.77 -9.24
CA GLY A 56 -15.34 4.29 -10.59
C GLY A 56 -14.85 2.87 -10.86
N PHE A 57 -14.17 2.26 -9.90
CA PHE A 57 -13.73 0.87 -10.02
C PHE A 57 -14.68 -0.04 -9.28
N SER A 58 -14.92 -1.19 -9.86
CA SER A 58 -15.66 -2.24 -9.16
C SER A 58 -14.68 -3.26 -8.61
N LYS A 59 -15.19 -4.12 -7.76
CA LYS A 59 -14.42 -5.18 -7.16
C LYS A 59 -13.73 -6.06 -8.22
N ASP A 60 -14.39 -6.26 -9.36
CA ASP A 60 -13.82 -7.09 -10.41
C ASP A 60 -12.73 -6.39 -11.20
N ASP A 61 -12.61 -5.09 -11.06
CA ASP A 61 -11.58 -4.32 -11.77
C ASP A 61 -10.27 -4.29 -11.03
N ILE A 62 -10.22 -4.75 -9.79
CA ILE A 62 -9.07 -4.60 -8.91
C ILE A 62 -8.54 -5.97 -8.51
N GLU A 63 -7.23 -6.10 -8.55
CA GLU A 63 -6.58 -7.31 -8.09
C GLU A 63 -5.59 -6.96 -6.98
N VAL A 64 -5.64 -7.70 -5.88
CA VAL A 64 -4.72 -7.53 -4.77
C VAL A 64 -3.99 -8.84 -4.57
N THR A 65 -2.67 -8.79 -4.65
CA THR A 65 -1.84 -9.99 -4.51
C THR A 65 -0.74 -9.77 -3.50
N VAL A 66 -0.30 -10.84 -2.87
CA VAL A 66 0.86 -10.82 -1.99
C VAL A 66 1.84 -11.86 -2.51
N THR A 67 3.03 -11.41 -2.83
CA THR A 67 4.10 -12.29 -3.28
C THR A 67 5.30 -12.02 -2.40
N GLU A 68 5.70 -13.00 -1.61
CA GLU A 68 6.75 -12.83 -0.61
C GLU A 68 6.36 -11.67 0.31
N ASP A 69 7.16 -10.63 0.35
CA ASP A 69 6.88 -9.48 1.23
C ASP A 69 6.35 -8.29 0.45
N MET A 70 5.82 -8.51 -0.73
CA MET A 70 5.31 -7.45 -1.59
C MET A 70 3.81 -7.56 -1.74
N LEU A 71 3.11 -6.49 -1.38
CA LEU A 71 1.68 -6.36 -1.58
C LEU A 71 1.47 -5.52 -2.83
N THR A 72 0.74 -6.04 -3.79
CA THR A 72 0.50 -5.36 -5.05
C THR A 72 -0.98 -5.14 -5.25
N VAL A 73 -1.35 -3.91 -5.53
CA VAL A 73 -2.72 -3.54 -5.90
C VAL A 73 -2.68 -3.06 -7.33
N SER A 74 -3.45 -3.69 -8.19
CA SER A 74 -3.44 -3.33 -9.59
C SER A 74 -4.85 -3.29 -10.14
N SER A 75 -5.01 -2.55 -11.22
CA SER A 75 -6.27 -2.42 -11.92
C SER A 75 -6.14 -3.08 -13.28
N ASN A 76 -7.15 -3.87 -13.65
CA ASN A 76 -7.24 -4.43 -14.99
C ASN A 76 -8.28 -3.72 -15.84
N LYS A 77 -8.81 -2.60 -15.35
CA LYS A 77 -9.78 -1.80 -16.11
C LYS A 77 -9.06 -1.10 -17.26
N GLU A 78 -9.55 -1.28 -18.46
CA GLU A 78 -8.76 -0.91 -19.62
C GLU A 78 -9.13 0.38 -20.31
N SER A 79 -10.39 0.75 -20.37
CA SER A 79 -10.73 1.87 -21.21
C SER A 79 -11.67 2.84 -20.54
N PRO A 80 -11.51 4.13 -20.85
CA PRO A 80 -12.46 5.13 -20.39
C PRO A 80 -13.79 4.94 -21.09
N LYS A 81 -14.83 5.49 -20.49
CA LYS A 81 -16.14 5.46 -21.09
C LYS A 81 -16.14 6.42 -22.28
N LYS A 82 -16.63 5.94 -23.39
CA LYS A 82 -16.56 6.71 -24.63
C LYS A 82 -17.59 7.83 -24.72
N ASP A 83 -18.64 7.76 -23.94
CA ASP A 83 -19.71 8.72 -24.02
C ASP A 83 -19.61 9.85 -23.00
N GLU A 84 -18.48 9.98 -22.34
CA GLU A 84 -18.28 11.06 -21.39
C GLU A 84 -17.87 12.34 -22.10
N LEU A 85 -18.59 13.42 -21.84
CA LEU A 85 -18.21 14.72 -22.38
C LEU A 85 -17.05 15.34 -21.60
N TYR A 86 -16.98 15.04 -20.31
CA TYR A 86 -15.91 15.51 -19.47
C TYR A 86 -15.58 14.44 -18.46
N LYS A 87 -14.29 14.15 -18.31
CA LYS A 87 -13.86 13.14 -17.38
C LYS A 87 -13.04 13.76 -16.27
N GLY A 88 -13.69 13.99 -15.13
CA GLY A 88 -13.01 14.51 -13.95
C GLY A 88 -12.47 13.45 -13.04
N ILE A 89 -12.89 12.20 -13.21
CA ILE A 89 -12.44 11.08 -12.39
C ILE A 89 -11.50 10.22 -13.23
N SER A 90 -10.29 10.05 -12.72
CA SER A 90 -9.31 9.19 -13.39
C SER A 90 -9.57 7.74 -13.03
N ASP A 91 -9.73 6.89 -14.06
CA ASP A 91 -9.90 5.45 -13.87
C ASP A 91 -8.93 4.66 -14.72
N ARG A 92 -7.75 5.20 -14.92
CA ARG A 92 -6.71 4.57 -15.73
C ARG A 92 -6.08 3.39 -15.01
N LYS A 93 -5.41 2.56 -15.76
CA LYS A 93 -4.68 1.44 -15.20
C LYS A 93 -3.60 1.91 -14.23
N PHE A 94 -3.40 1.13 -13.21
CA PHE A 94 -2.34 1.43 -12.24
C PHE A 94 -1.83 0.14 -11.64
N THR A 95 -0.65 0.22 -11.06
CA THR A 95 -0.06 -0.83 -10.24
C THR A 95 0.66 -0.15 -9.10
N ARG A 96 0.29 -0.52 -7.87
CA ARG A 96 0.93 0.02 -6.67
C ARG A 96 1.51 -1.13 -5.87
N ASN A 97 2.76 -0.97 -5.48
CA ASN A 97 3.46 -1.96 -4.71
C ASN A 97 3.78 -1.42 -3.32
N PHE A 98 3.56 -2.25 -2.33
CA PHE A 98 3.88 -1.91 -0.95
C PHE A 98 4.80 -2.99 -0.42
N SER A 99 5.98 -2.59 0.03
CA SER A 99 6.93 -3.50 0.63
C SER A 99 6.59 -3.69 2.09
N MET A 100 6.50 -4.92 2.55
CA MET A 100 6.10 -5.23 3.91
C MET A 100 7.24 -5.90 4.64
N ALA A 101 7.33 -5.64 5.95
CA ALA A 101 8.22 -6.42 6.80
C ALA A 101 7.70 -7.86 6.85
N ASP A 102 8.59 -8.79 7.15
CA ASP A 102 8.24 -10.22 7.08
C ASP A 102 7.26 -10.67 8.15
N ASP A 103 6.99 -9.84 9.15
CA ASP A 103 6.02 -10.15 10.20
C ASP A 103 4.66 -9.48 9.95
N ILE A 104 4.46 -8.88 8.80
CA ILE A 104 3.20 -8.21 8.46
C ILE A 104 2.34 -9.17 7.63
N VAL A 105 1.09 -9.30 8.02
CA VAL A 105 0.14 -10.20 7.36
C VAL A 105 -1.10 -9.41 6.94
N VAL A 106 -1.58 -9.67 5.74
CA VAL A 106 -2.82 -9.06 5.26
C VAL A 106 -3.99 -9.82 5.85
N LYS A 107 -4.87 -9.11 6.55
CA LYS A 107 -5.99 -9.73 7.23
C LYS A 107 -7.29 -9.62 6.47
N ASN A 108 -7.51 -8.50 5.79
CA ASN A 108 -8.78 -8.28 5.14
C ASN A 108 -8.62 -7.25 4.04
N VAL A 109 -9.42 -7.39 3.00
CA VAL A 109 -9.45 -6.45 1.88
C VAL A 109 -10.90 -6.24 1.50
N LYS A 110 -11.33 -4.99 1.36
CA LYS A 110 -12.68 -4.72 0.92
C LYS A 110 -12.73 -3.42 0.13
N LEU A 111 -13.65 -3.38 -0.82
CA LEU A 111 -13.89 -2.21 -1.63
C LEU A 111 -15.33 -1.79 -1.40
N LYS A 112 -15.52 -0.60 -0.89
CA LYS A 112 -16.87 -0.09 -0.60
C LYS A 112 -16.88 1.40 -0.83
N ASP A 113 -17.92 1.86 -1.55
CA ASP A 113 -18.14 3.28 -1.80
C ASP A 113 -16.92 3.98 -2.39
N GLY A 114 -16.20 3.28 -3.28
CA GLY A 114 -15.05 3.86 -3.94
C GLY A 114 -13.79 3.88 -3.10
N LEU A 115 -13.80 3.22 -1.95
CA LEU A 115 -12.63 3.17 -1.08
C LEU A 115 -12.20 1.73 -0.88
N LEU A 116 -10.98 1.43 -1.30
CA LEU A 116 -10.37 0.13 -1.06
C LEU A 116 -9.66 0.19 0.29
N THR A 117 -10.01 -0.71 1.17
CA THR A 117 -9.43 -0.77 2.50
C THR A 117 -8.72 -2.10 2.66
N ILE A 118 -7.44 -2.05 2.97
CA ILE A 118 -6.62 -3.23 3.22
C ILE A 118 -6.17 -3.19 4.65
N GLU A 119 -6.54 -4.21 5.42
CA GLU A 119 -6.18 -4.31 6.83
C GLU A 119 -5.03 -5.28 6.99
N LEU A 120 -3.98 -4.82 7.65
CA LEU A 120 -2.78 -5.62 7.88
C LEU A 120 -2.49 -5.63 9.37
N GLU A 121 -1.78 -6.64 9.79
CA GLU A 121 -1.43 -6.75 11.20
C GLU A 121 -0.07 -7.38 11.35
N ARG A 122 0.68 -6.92 12.35
CA ARG A 122 1.96 -7.52 12.68
C ARG A 122 1.73 -8.80 13.46
N GLU A 123 2.27 -9.89 12.95
CA GLU A 123 2.20 -11.18 13.62
C GLU A 123 3.59 -11.77 13.66
N ILE A 124 4.15 -11.87 14.85
CA ILE A 124 5.49 -12.40 15.00
C ILE A 124 5.39 -13.93 15.00
N PRO A 125 6.04 -14.63 14.05
CA PRO A 125 6.02 -16.09 14.04
C PRO A 125 6.52 -16.66 15.35
N GLU A 126 6.00 -17.81 15.75
CA GLU A 126 6.33 -18.43 17.02
C GLU A 126 7.82 -18.63 17.18
N GLU A 127 8.50 -19.04 16.15
CA GLU A 127 9.93 -19.28 16.21
C GLU A 127 10.76 -18.00 16.34
N LYS A 128 10.15 -16.84 16.08
CA LYS A 128 10.85 -15.56 16.19
C LYS A 128 10.48 -14.80 17.45
N LYS A 129 9.55 -15.31 18.25
CA LYS A 129 9.17 -14.65 19.49
C LYS A 129 10.26 -14.83 20.53
N PRO A 130 10.47 -13.80 21.36
CA PRO A 130 11.43 -13.95 22.45
C PRO A 130 11.01 -15.09 23.37
N ARG A 131 11.97 -15.86 23.80
CA ARG A 131 11.70 -16.94 24.74
C ARG A 131 12.83 -17.01 25.73
N LYS A 132 12.49 -17.47 26.92
CA LYS A 132 13.51 -17.68 27.94
C LYS A 132 14.17 -19.03 27.71
N ILE A 133 15.47 -19.02 27.82
CA ILE A 133 16.24 -20.25 27.71
C ILE A 133 16.73 -20.60 29.12
N LYS A 134 16.42 -21.80 29.50
CA LYS A 134 16.81 -22.26 30.84
C LYS A 134 18.31 -22.47 30.91
N ILE A 135 18.91 -21.92 31.96
CA ILE A 135 20.34 -22.10 32.16
C ILE A 135 20.54 -23.38 32.94
N GLY A 136 21.28 -24.29 32.35
CA GLY A 136 21.57 -25.56 32.97
C GLY A 136 22.86 -25.59 33.74
#